data_0f733d90f9c6fc48aaada6e0580c27d3
#
_entry.id   0f733d90f9c6fc48aaada6e0580c27d3
#
_cell.length_a   1.000
_cell.length_b   1.000
_cell.length_c   1.000
_cell.angle_alpha   90.00
_cell.angle_beta   90.00
_cell.angle_gamma   90.00
#
_symmetry.space_group_name_H-M   'P 1'
#
loop_
_entity.id
_entity.type
_entity.pdbx_description
1 polymer ?
#
loop_
_entity_poly.entity_id
_entity_poly.type
_entity_poly.pdbx_seq_one_letter_code
_entity_poly.pdbx_strand_id
1 'polypeptide(L)'
;MATEVEILNVIIGIILALITTLCFNLGIVFQKKGLTQGSKNGTEIRLEDGFKSVIKTFIKLFKNKSWALGAIIGIIGWIPYIISIGLVGIIVTEPVMATGFIFFVIAANRILHEKVGIIEYMAIGMLTLSPILIALAGISDIEIDLTGFIPSLSIFLVVTVSISIGSILIAKRKRNSPIEGLLIMFGGAILFALGGVSTNILAQALLQANETFHWYDILQLPFGIFWFFFTASYPYLWVFLGFWMMAVFNLASVPYYQGGFQKGKILIMYPILDSIALLLPIFAGLIVFEQTFKYYWLFFLAVILIVVATFILSKYQVAIEKMEVENQINNSQ
;
A
#
# COMPACT_ATOMS: atom_id res chain seq x y z
N MET A 1 10.12 -25.26 -25.81
CA MET A 1 8.73 -24.89 -26.11
C MET A 1 7.97 -25.03 -24.78
N ALA A 2 7.27 -23.97 -24.35
CA ALA A 2 6.41 -24.09 -23.17
C ALA A 2 5.33 -25.14 -23.44
N THR A 3 4.98 -25.93 -22.45
CA THR A 3 3.89 -26.91 -22.55
C THR A 3 2.55 -26.18 -22.64
N GLU A 4 1.51 -26.79 -23.21
CA GLU A 4 0.16 -26.19 -23.26
C GLU A 4 -0.34 -25.80 -21.83
N VAL A 5 0.03 -26.60 -20.83
CA VAL A 5 -0.29 -26.35 -19.41
C VAL A 5 0.42 -25.10 -18.89
N GLU A 6 1.69 -24.85 -19.26
CA GLU A 6 2.41 -23.64 -18.85
C GLU A 6 1.79 -22.38 -19.48
N ILE A 7 1.40 -22.44 -20.75
CA ILE A 7 0.71 -21.32 -21.43
C ILE A 7 -0.62 -21.03 -20.76
N LEU A 8 -1.40 -22.06 -20.43
CA LEU A 8 -2.69 -21.92 -19.73
C LEU A 8 -2.51 -21.28 -18.35
N ASN A 9 -1.52 -21.72 -17.57
CA ASN A 9 -1.21 -21.14 -16.26
C ASN A 9 -0.82 -19.66 -16.36
N VAL A 10 -0.07 -19.26 -17.38
CA VAL A 10 0.29 -17.86 -17.61
C VAL A 10 -0.95 -17.04 -17.92
N ILE A 11 -1.85 -17.51 -18.79
CA ILE A 11 -3.09 -16.81 -19.11
C ILE A 11 -3.98 -16.67 -17.90
N ILE A 12 -4.19 -17.74 -17.13
CA ILE A 12 -4.99 -17.72 -15.90
C ILE A 12 -4.38 -16.77 -14.88
N GLY A 13 -3.06 -16.81 -14.67
CA GLY A 13 -2.36 -15.91 -13.74
C GLY A 13 -2.56 -14.44 -14.09
N ILE A 14 -2.43 -14.07 -15.37
CA ILE A 14 -2.67 -12.70 -15.83
C ILE A 14 -4.13 -12.27 -15.61
N ILE A 15 -5.09 -13.14 -15.92
CA ILE A 15 -6.52 -12.85 -15.70
C ILE A 15 -6.79 -12.63 -14.19
N LEU A 16 -6.23 -13.46 -13.33
CA LEU A 16 -6.36 -13.32 -11.89
C LEU A 16 -5.71 -12.02 -11.36
N ALA A 17 -4.56 -11.63 -11.91
CA ALA A 17 -3.96 -10.32 -11.60
C ALA A 17 -4.87 -9.15 -11.98
N LEU A 18 -5.52 -9.21 -13.16
CA LEU A 18 -6.50 -8.20 -13.59
C LEU A 18 -7.74 -8.17 -12.69
N ILE A 19 -8.23 -9.32 -12.24
CA ILE A 19 -9.35 -9.40 -11.28
C ILE A 19 -8.92 -8.80 -9.94
N THR A 20 -7.72 -9.12 -9.47
CA THR A 20 -7.15 -8.57 -8.23
C THR A 20 -7.13 -7.05 -8.25
N THR A 21 -6.51 -6.48 -9.29
CA THR A 21 -6.39 -5.02 -9.36
C THR A 21 -7.75 -4.34 -9.49
N LEU A 22 -8.70 -4.95 -10.18
CA LEU A 22 -10.08 -4.46 -10.23
C LEU A 22 -10.71 -4.46 -8.83
N CYS A 23 -10.57 -5.55 -8.06
CA CYS A 23 -11.09 -5.65 -6.70
C CYS A 23 -10.45 -4.60 -5.78
N PHE A 24 -9.12 -4.47 -5.78
CA PHE A 24 -8.44 -3.51 -4.92
C PHE A 24 -8.83 -2.07 -5.26
N ASN A 25 -8.81 -1.69 -6.52
CA ASN A 25 -9.13 -0.34 -6.94
C ASN A 25 -10.60 0.02 -6.70
N LEU A 26 -11.55 -0.87 -7.01
CA LEU A 26 -12.96 -0.67 -6.68
C LEU A 26 -13.17 -0.64 -5.16
N GLY A 27 -12.49 -1.51 -4.41
CA GLY A 27 -12.52 -1.54 -2.96
C GLY A 27 -12.19 -0.18 -2.35
N ILE A 28 -11.09 0.43 -2.77
CA ILE A 28 -10.65 1.75 -2.32
C ILE A 28 -11.67 2.84 -2.67
N VAL A 29 -12.22 2.83 -3.89
CA VAL A 29 -13.23 3.82 -4.32
C VAL A 29 -14.52 3.71 -3.50
N PHE A 30 -14.99 2.49 -3.22
CA PHE A 30 -16.16 2.30 -2.35
C PHE A 30 -15.89 2.67 -0.90
N GLN A 31 -14.70 2.39 -0.37
CA GLN A 31 -14.29 2.85 0.95
C GLN A 31 -14.32 4.39 1.01
N LYS A 32 -13.75 5.08 0.04
CA LYS A 32 -13.81 6.55 -0.05
C LYS A 32 -15.25 7.05 -0.09
N LYS A 33 -16.13 6.44 -0.90
CA LYS A 33 -17.55 6.80 -0.94
C LYS A 33 -18.19 6.70 0.45
N GLY A 34 -17.90 5.62 1.17
CA GLY A 34 -18.40 5.42 2.53
C GLY A 34 -17.84 6.44 3.52
N LEU A 35 -16.55 6.81 3.42
CA LEU A 35 -15.93 7.86 4.22
C LEU A 35 -16.61 9.22 3.98
N THR A 36 -16.83 9.59 2.73
CA THR A 36 -17.50 10.85 2.36
C THR A 36 -18.94 10.90 2.89
N GLN A 37 -19.68 9.80 2.80
CA GLN A 37 -21.02 9.68 3.37
C GLN A 37 -20.98 9.74 4.90
N GLY A 38 -20.00 9.08 5.53
CA GLY A 38 -19.79 9.09 6.97
C GLY A 38 -19.47 10.48 7.50
N SER A 39 -18.61 11.22 6.82
CA SER A 39 -18.27 12.59 7.20
C SER A 39 -19.50 13.52 7.21
N LYS A 40 -20.37 13.43 6.19
CA LYS A 40 -21.63 14.17 6.15
C LYS A 40 -22.56 13.83 7.32
N ASN A 41 -22.45 12.64 7.90
CA ASN A 41 -23.22 12.17 9.05
C ASN A 41 -22.46 12.33 10.38
N GLY A 42 -21.39 13.16 10.42
CA GLY A 42 -20.58 13.38 11.61
C GLY A 42 -19.67 12.22 12.01
N THR A 43 -19.42 11.27 11.10
CA THR A 43 -18.48 10.17 11.32
C THR A 43 -17.14 10.53 10.70
N GLU A 44 -16.27 11.16 11.46
CA GLU A 44 -14.91 11.53 11.05
C GLU A 44 -13.89 10.68 11.80
N ILE A 45 -12.81 10.30 11.10
CA ILE A 45 -11.65 9.67 11.71
C ILE A 45 -10.79 10.77 12.32
N ARG A 46 -10.93 10.96 13.65
CA ARG A 46 -10.16 11.92 14.43
C ARG A 46 -9.09 11.16 15.21
N LEU A 47 -7.87 11.29 14.77
CA LEU A 47 -6.72 10.57 15.35
C LEU A 47 -6.34 11.10 16.74
N GLU A 48 -6.72 12.36 17.04
CA GLU A 48 -6.49 13.00 18.32
C GLU A 48 -7.36 12.48 19.45
N ASP A 49 -8.54 11.90 19.14
CA ASP A 49 -9.50 11.44 20.13
C ASP A 49 -9.08 10.12 20.83
N GLY A 50 -7.89 9.63 20.50
CA GLY A 50 -7.31 8.42 21.05
C GLY A 50 -7.82 7.12 20.42
N PHE A 51 -7.11 6.03 20.71
CA PHE A 51 -7.32 4.74 20.07
C PHE A 51 -8.75 4.18 20.19
N LYS A 52 -9.38 4.34 21.37
CA LYS A 52 -10.77 3.89 21.59
C LYS A 52 -11.77 4.61 20.69
N SER A 53 -11.58 5.92 20.46
CA SER A 53 -12.44 6.70 19.57
C SER A 53 -12.26 6.27 18.12
N VAL A 54 -11.02 6.07 17.69
CA VAL A 54 -10.71 5.55 16.36
C VAL A 54 -11.41 4.22 16.11
N ILE A 55 -11.30 3.25 17.02
CA ILE A 55 -12.01 1.97 16.92
C ILE A 55 -13.53 2.15 16.79
N LYS A 56 -14.13 3.00 17.65
CA LYS A 56 -15.57 3.29 17.57
C LYS A 56 -15.96 3.86 16.21
N THR A 57 -15.13 4.72 15.65
CA THR A 57 -15.34 5.30 14.32
C THR A 57 -15.30 4.22 13.25
N PHE A 58 -14.34 3.29 13.30
CA PHE A 58 -14.27 2.16 12.37
C PHE A 58 -15.50 1.23 12.49
N ILE A 59 -15.97 0.93 13.71
CA ILE A 59 -17.20 0.17 13.90
C ILE A 59 -18.42 0.86 13.25
N LYS A 60 -18.48 2.20 13.32
CA LYS A 60 -19.52 2.98 12.62
C LYS A 60 -19.34 2.91 11.09
N LEU A 61 -18.10 2.98 10.60
CA LEU A 61 -17.80 2.86 9.16
C LEU A 61 -18.16 1.49 8.61
N PHE A 62 -17.96 0.41 9.37
CA PHE A 62 -18.43 -0.93 8.99
C PHE A 62 -19.97 -1.02 8.82
N LYS A 63 -20.73 -0.18 9.50
CA LYS A 63 -22.19 -0.08 9.31
C LYS A 63 -22.55 0.69 8.04
N ASN A 64 -21.63 1.45 7.44
CA ASN A 64 -21.84 2.09 6.17
C ASN A 64 -21.68 1.07 5.05
N LYS A 65 -22.75 0.81 4.30
CA LYS A 65 -22.81 -0.21 3.25
C LYS A 65 -21.73 -0.02 2.17
N SER A 66 -21.46 1.24 1.78
CA SER A 66 -20.43 1.52 0.76
C SER A 66 -19.03 1.20 1.29
N TRP A 67 -18.71 1.61 2.52
CA TRP A 67 -17.40 1.34 3.11
C TRP A 67 -17.18 -0.16 3.33
N ALA A 68 -18.19 -0.84 3.93
CA ALA A 68 -18.13 -2.28 4.17
C ALA A 68 -18.00 -3.08 2.87
N LEU A 69 -18.76 -2.72 1.81
CA LEU A 69 -18.63 -3.34 0.49
C LEU A 69 -17.21 -3.17 -0.05
N GLY A 70 -16.65 -1.95 0.04
CA GLY A 70 -15.28 -1.70 -0.40
C GLY A 70 -14.24 -2.52 0.36
N ALA A 71 -14.38 -2.65 1.69
CA ALA A 71 -13.51 -3.48 2.51
C ALA A 71 -13.61 -4.96 2.13
N ILE A 72 -14.82 -5.48 1.94
CA ILE A 72 -15.05 -6.88 1.55
C ILE A 72 -14.47 -7.16 0.16
N ILE A 73 -14.71 -6.29 -0.83
CA ILE A 73 -14.14 -6.44 -2.18
C ILE A 73 -12.61 -6.44 -2.11
N GLY A 74 -12.02 -5.54 -1.32
CA GLY A 74 -10.56 -5.51 -1.12
C GLY A 74 -10.02 -6.80 -0.50
N ILE A 75 -10.71 -7.35 0.52
CA ILE A 75 -10.31 -8.63 1.14
C ILE A 75 -10.43 -9.79 0.14
N ILE A 76 -11.51 -9.85 -0.62
CA ILE A 76 -11.72 -10.89 -1.64
C ILE A 76 -10.62 -10.82 -2.71
N GLY A 77 -10.16 -9.62 -3.06
CA GLY A 77 -9.07 -9.42 -4.02
C GLY A 77 -7.74 -10.10 -3.65
N TRP A 78 -7.50 -10.41 -2.38
CA TRP A 78 -6.31 -11.14 -1.95
C TRP A 78 -6.27 -12.59 -2.47
N ILE A 79 -7.44 -13.22 -2.66
CA ILE A 79 -7.52 -14.61 -3.13
C ILE A 79 -6.92 -14.75 -4.55
N PRO A 80 -7.43 -14.05 -5.57
CA PRO A 80 -6.85 -14.12 -6.91
C PRO A 80 -5.42 -13.56 -6.96
N TYR A 81 -5.04 -12.63 -6.08
CA TYR A 81 -3.67 -12.13 -5.98
C TYR A 81 -2.67 -13.24 -5.64
N ILE A 82 -2.93 -13.97 -4.55
CA ILE A 82 -2.06 -15.07 -4.09
C ILE A 82 -1.97 -16.15 -5.16
N ILE A 83 -3.09 -16.50 -5.81
CA ILE A 83 -3.10 -17.51 -6.87
C ILE A 83 -2.30 -17.02 -8.09
N SER A 84 -2.46 -15.76 -8.48
CA SER A 84 -1.71 -15.16 -9.59
C SER A 84 -0.20 -15.22 -9.34
N ILE A 85 0.26 -14.82 -8.15
CA ILE A 85 1.70 -14.92 -7.79
C ILE A 85 2.18 -16.38 -7.86
N GLY A 86 1.37 -17.31 -7.40
CA GLY A 86 1.72 -18.75 -7.47
C GLY A 86 1.84 -19.29 -8.90
N LEU A 87 1.08 -18.73 -9.86
CA LEU A 87 1.08 -19.19 -11.25
C LEU A 87 2.12 -18.50 -12.14
N VAL A 88 2.31 -17.20 -11.97
CA VAL A 88 3.16 -16.40 -12.89
C VAL A 88 4.27 -15.62 -12.19
N GLY A 89 4.36 -15.73 -10.88
CA GLY A 89 5.33 -15.00 -10.07
C GLY A 89 4.97 -13.51 -9.88
N ILE A 90 5.62 -12.89 -8.90
CA ILE A 90 5.38 -11.49 -8.53
C ILE A 90 5.85 -10.53 -9.65
N ILE A 91 6.91 -10.88 -10.36
CA ILE A 91 7.51 -10.08 -11.45
C ILE A 91 6.53 -9.84 -12.60
N VAL A 92 5.61 -10.77 -12.85
CA VAL A 92 4.55 -10.63 -13.87
C VAL A 92 3.29 -10.02 -13.25
N THR A 93 2.93 -10.45 -12.04
CA THR A 93 1.70 -10.02 -11.35
C THR A 93 1.70 -8.51 -11.10
N GLU A 94 2.79 -7.95 -10.54
CA GLU A 94 2.84 -6.53 -10.17
C GLU A 94 2.69 -5.55 -11.35
N PRO A 95 3.39 -5.71 -12.48
CA PRO A 95 3.17 -4.86 -13.65
C PRO A 95 1.75 -4.95 -14.21
N VAL A 96 1.16 -6.15 -14.21
CA VAL A 96 -0.24 -6.32 -14.64
C VAL A 96 -1.17 -5.57 -13.68
N MET A 97 -0.96 -5.67 -12.38
CA MET A 97 -1.73 -4.93 -11.38
C MET A 97 -1.60 -3.42 -11.52
N ALA A 98 -0.42 -2.91 -11.85
CA ALA A 98 -0.20 -1.48 -12.09
C ALA A 98 -1.09 -0.92 -13.21
N THR A 99 -1.45 -1.71 -14.23
CA THR A 99 -2.39 -1.31 -15.28
C THR A 99 -3.79 -1.01 -14.74
N GLY A 100 -4.12 -1.54 -13.57
CA GLY A 100 -5.39 -1.35 -12.89
C GLY A 100 -5.67 0.08 -12.45
N PHE A 101 -4.68 0.96 -12.43
CA PHE A 101 -4.89 2.39 -12.19
C PHE A 101 -5.88 3.01 -13.18
N ILE A 102 -5.99 2.47 -14.39
CA ILE A 102 -7.00 2.90 -15.37
C ILE A 102 -8.40 2.64 -14.82
N PHE A 103 -8.65 1.46 -14.24
CA PHE A 103 -9.95 1.13 -13.63
C PHE A 103 -10.22 2.01 -12.41
N PHE A 104 -9.19 2.30 -11.59
CA PHE A 104 -9.30 3.20 -10.46
C PHE A 104 -9.77 4.60 -10.89
N VAL A 105 -9.13 5.20 -11.90
CA VAL A 105 -9.46 6.54 -12.40
C VAL A 105 -10.89 6.58 -12.94
N ILE A 106 -11.29 5.56 -13.73
CA ILE A 106 -12.65 5.46 -14.28
C ILE A 106 -13.67 5.33 -13.13
N ALA A 107 -13.40 4.47 -12.15
CA ALA A 107 -14.30 4.24 -11.01
C ALA A 107 -14.42 5.49 -10.13
N ALA A 108 -13.32 6.15 -9.80
CA ALA A 108 -13.32 7.38 -9.00
C ALA A 108 -14.08 8.50 -9.70
N ASN A 109 -13.90 8.67 -11.01
CA ASN A 109 -14.64 9.67 -11.77
C ASN A 109 -16.16 9.35 -11.82
N ARG A 110 -16.54 8.09 -12.08
CA ARG A 110 -17.95 7.70 -12.21
C ARG A 110 -18.70 7.58 -10.89
N ILE A 111 -18.03 7.04 -9.84
CA ILE A 111 -18.69 6.72 -8.56
C ILE A 111 -18.63 7.90 -7.57
N LEU A 112 -17.51 8.64 -7.57
CA LEU A 112 -17.27 9.76 -6.64
C LEU A 112 -17.46 11.11 -7.32
N HIS A 113 -17.57 11.13 -8.65
CA HIS A 113 -17.64 12.35 -9.48
C HIS A 113 -16.42 13.27 -9.28
N GLU A 114 -15.28 12.70 -8.86
CA GLU A 114 -14.03 13.43 -8.75
C GLU A 114 -13.44 13.66 -10.14
N LYS A 115 -13.05 14.90 -10.42
CA LYS A 115 -12.39 15.29 -11.66
C LYS A 115 -11.03 15.91 -11.33
N VAL A 116 -10.06 15.61 -12.17
CA VAL A 116 -8.71 16.16 -12.13
C VAL A 116 -8.37 16.74 -13.52
N GLY A 117 -7.38 17.62 -13.58
CA GLY A 117 -6.94 18.21 -14.83
C GLY A 117 -6.04 17.27 -15.64
N ILE A 118 -5.63 17.74 -16.83
CA ILE A 118 -4.76 16.95 -17.71
C ILE A 118 -3.40 16.69 -17.11
N ILE A 119 -2.85 17.63 -16.34
CA ILE A 119 -1.54 17.52 -15.71
C ILE A 119 -1.54 16.41 -14.64
N GLU A 120 -2.64 16.32 -13.87
CA GLU A 120 -2.83 15.27 -12.86
C GLU A 120 -3.01 13.90 -13.52
N TYR A 121 -3.73 13.82 -14.66
CA TYR A 121 -3.81 12.58 -15.44
C TYR A 121 -2.43 12.14 -15.96
N MET A 122 -1.60 13.07 -16.42
CA MET A 122 -0.21 12.76 -16.80
C MET A 122 0.61 12.24 -15.62
N ALA A 123 0.48 12.87 -14.44
CA ALA A 123 1.15 12.42 -13.22
C ALA A 123 0.69 11.00 -12.81
N ILE A 124 -0.63 10.71 -12.86
CA ILE A 124 -1.16 9.36 -12.62
C ILE A 124 -0.58 8.36 -13.64
N GLY A 125 -0.48 8.75 -14.91
CA GLY A 125 0.16 7.94 -15.95
C GLY A 125 1.62 7.63 -15.67
N MET A 126 2.40 8.60 -15.18
CA MET A 126 3.79 8.40 -14.73
C MET A 126 3.87 7.38 -13.59
N LEU A 127 2.97 7.47 -12.60
CA LEU A 127 2.91 6.51 -11.49
C LEU A 127 2.51 5.10 -11.95
N THR A 128 1.60 4.98 -12.91
CA THR A 128 1.22 3.69 -13.49
C THR A 128 2.38 3.04 -14.28
N LEU A 129 3.19 3.86 -14.95
CA LEU A 129 4.35 3.36 -15.71
C LEU A 129 5.50 2.92 -14.80
N SER A 130 5.65 3.53 -13.63
CA SER A 130 6.82 3.33 -12.77
C SER A 130 6.98 1.88 -12.26
N PRO A 131 5.96 1.15 -11.79
CA PRO A 131 6.10 -0.25 -11.41
C PRO A 131 6.53 -1.14 -12.57
N ILE A 132 6.09 -0.83 -13.79
CA ILE A 132 6.46 -1.55 -15.00
C ILE A 132 7.97 -1.37 -15.27
N LEU A 133 8.47 -0.14 -15.15
CA LEU A 133 9.90 0.16 -15.32
C LEU A 133 10.75 -0.52 -14.24
N ILE A 134 10.27 -0.58 -12.99
CA ILE A 134 10.95 -1.27 -11.89
C ILE A 134 11.02 -2.78 -12.16
N ALA A 135 9.94 -3.37 -12.61
CA ALA A 135 9.93 -4.79 -12.99
C ALA A 135 10.92 -5.09 -14.15
N LEU A 136 10.94 -4.20 -15.16
CA LEU A 136 11.89 -4.31 -16.28
C LEU A 136 13.34 -4.03 -15.86
N ALA A 137 13.57 -3.29 -14.78
CA ALA A 137 14.92 -3.09 -14.22
C ALA A 137 15.53 -4.39 -13.71
N GLY A 138 14.71 -5.40 -13.42
CA GLY A 138 15.12 -6.73 -12.99
C GLY A 138 15.81 -6.68 -11.63
N ILE A 139 15.10 -7.11 -10.58
CA ILE A 139 15.67 -7.25 -9.24
C ILE A 139 16.41 -8.58 -9.19
N SER A 140 17.61 -8.59 -8.60
CA SER A 140 18.34 -9.84 -8.37
C SER A 140 17.61 -10.69 -7.31
N ASP A 141 17.41 -11.96 -7.60
CA ASP A 141 16.95 -12.96 -6.61
C ASP A 141 18.12 -13.28 -5.66
N ILE A 142 18.34 -12.41 -4.67
CA ILE A 142 19.29 -12.71 -3.60
C ILE A 142 18.49 -13.33 -2.46
N GLU A 143 18.88 -14.52 -2.04
CA GLU A 143 18.41 -15.09 -0.79
C GLU A 143 18.78 -14.13 0.35
N ILE A 144 17.78 -13.71 1.12
CA ILE A 144 18.01 -12.83 2.27
C ILE A 144 18.72 -13.64 3.36
N ASP A 145 19.92 -13.22 3.77
CA ASP A 145 20.53 -13.73 4.98
C ASP A 145 19.73 -13.28 6.19
N LEU A 146 18.90 -14.18 6.73
CA LEU A 146 17.99 -13.90 7.85
C LEU A 146 18.71 -13.56 9.17
N THR A 147 20.03 -13.62 9.20
CA THR A 147 20.84 -13.23 10.37
C THR A 147 21.57 -11.91 10.19
N GLY A 148 22.12 -11.67 9.01
CA GLY A 148 22.96 -10.51 8.72
C GLY A 148 22.22 -9.18 8.59
N PHE A 149 20.96 -9.19 8.17
CA PHE A 149 20.22 -7.95 7.90
C PHE A 149 19.66 -7.22 9.15
N ILE A 150 19.73 -7.83 10.35
CA ILE A 150 19.12 -7.29 11.58
C ILE A 150 19.56 -5.86 11.90
N PRO A 151 20.86 -5.50 11.88
CA PRO A 151 21.28 -4.13 12.18
C PRO A 151 20.73 -3.11 11.17
N SER A 152 20.80 -3.42 9.88
CA SER A 152 20.30 -2.56 8.80
C SER A 152 18.77 -2.40 8.88
N LEU A 153 18.04 -3.49 9.12
CA LEU A 153 16.59 -3.45 9.33
C LEU A 153 16.22 -2.59 10.55
N SER A 154 16.94 -2.75 11.66
CA SER A 154 16.67 -2.00 12.89
C SER A 154 16.81 -0.49 12.67
N ILE A 155 17.90 -0.06 12.01
CA ILE A 155 18.12 1.34 11.65
C ILE A 155 17.03 1.82 10.70
N PHE A 156 16.72 1.04 9.66
CA PHE A 156 15.69 1.37 8.69
C PHE A 156 14.31 1.56 9.34
N LEU A 157 13.92 0.66 10.25
CA LEU A 157 12.66 0.76 10.99
C LEU A 157 12.63 1.98 11.91
N VAL A 158 13.70 2.25 12.68
CA VAL A 158 13.76 3.43 13.55
C VAL A 158 13.63 4.72 12.75
N VAL A 159 14.34 4.85 11.64
CA VAL A 159 14.28 6.05 10.78
C VAL A 159 12.89 6.21 10.17
N THR A 160 12.36 5.19 9.55
CA THR A 160 11.08 5.27 8.83
C THR A 160 9.89 5.46 9.77
N VAL A 161 9.85 4.76 10.91
CA VAL A 161 8.82 4.95 11.94
C VAL A 161 8.93 6.36 12.54
N SER A 162 10.14 6.88 12.79
CA SER A 162 10.35 8.24 13.27
C SER A 162 9.82 9.29 12.28
N ILE A 163 10.05 9.10 10.99
CA ILE A 163 9.51 9.96 9.92
C ILE A 163 7.98 9.90 9.91
N SER A 164 7.39 8.70 10.00
CA SER A 164 5.93 8.52 10.05
C SER A 164 5.33 9.24 11.25
N ILE A 165 5.86 9.01 12.45
CA ILE A 165 5.40 9.67 13.68
C ILE A 165 5.59 11.19 13.57
N GLY A 166 6.73 11.65 13.10
CA GLY A 166 7.02 13.07 12.87
C GLY A 166 5.98 13.73 11.94
N SER A 167 5.66 13.08 10.82
CA SER A 167 4.63 13.55 9.90
C SER A 167 3.25 13.69 10.56
N ILE A 168 2.86 12.69 11.35
CA ILE A 168 1.58 12.68 12.08
C ILE A 168 1.55 13.79 13.16
N LEU A 169 2.65 13.97 13.87
CA LEU A 169 2.75 15.04 14.89
C LEU A 169 2.69 16.45 14.26
N ILE A 170 3.33 16.62 13.10
CA ILE A 170 3.25 17.88 12.34
C ILE A 170 1.82 18.08 11.83
N ALA A 171 1.13 17.05 11.36
CA ALA A 171 -0.26 17.12 10.95
C ALA A 171 -1.17 17.61 12.10
N LYS A 172 -0.99 17.08 13.32
CA LYS A 172 -1.72 17.55 14.52
C LYS A 172 -1.49 19.04 14.80
N ARG A 173 -0.26 19.54 14.64
CA ARG A 173 0.07 20.96 14.82
C ARG A 173 -0.49 21.85 13.70
N LYS A 174 -0.63 21.30 12.50
CA LYS A 174 -1.14 21.98 11.29
C LYS A 174 -2.62 21.66 11.03
N ARG A 175 -3.39 21.41 12.09
CA ARG A 175 -4.82 21.12 12.01
C ARG A 175 -5.56 22.22 11.25
N ASN A 176 -6.53 21.82 10.45
CA ASN A 176 -7.31 22.69 9.56
C ASN A 176 -6.46 23.45 8.52
N SER A 177 -5.22 23.04 8.30
CA SER A 177 -4.40 23.59 7.22
C SER A 177 -4.50 22.71 5.95
N PRO A 178 -4.27 23.31 4.77
CA PRO A 178 -4.33 22.58 3.49
C PRO A 178 -3.34 21.42 3.32
N ILE A 179 -2.40 21.25 4.25
CA ILE A 179 -1.42 20.16 4.22
C ILE A 179 -1.71 19.05 5.24
N GLU A 180 -2.73 19.20 6.08
CA GLU A 180 -3.03 18.24 7.15
C GLU A 180 -3.32 16.85 6.57
N GLY A 181 -4.22 16.77 5.58
CA GLY A 181 -4.60 15.52 4.94
C GLY A 181 -3.41 14.79 4.30
N LEU A 182 -2.54 15.55 3.61
CA LEU A 182 -1.31 15.01 3.01
C LEU A 182 -0.32 14.48 4.05
N LEU A 183 -0.13 15.19 5.17
CA LEU A 183 0.78 14.76 6.23
C LEU A 183 0.28 13.49 6.93
N ILE A 184 -1.04 13.40 7.19
CA ILE A 184 -1.65 12.19 7.74
C ILE A 184 -1.49 11.03 6.77
N MET A 185 -1.77 11.26 5.48
CA MET A 185 -1.61 10.27 4.42
C MET A 185 -0.16 9.78 4.31
N PHE A 186 0.80 10.69 4.29
CA PHE A 186 2.22 10.37 4.21
C PHE A 186 2.68 9.47 5.36
N GLY A 187 2.31 9.83 6.61
CA GLY A 187 2.61 9.00 7.78
C GLY A 187 1.96 7.61 7.68
N GLY A 188 0.70 7.53 7.26
CA GLY A 188 -0.01 6.27 7.04
C GLY A 188 0.59 5.43 5.91
N ALA A 189 1.02 6.06 4.83
CA ALA A 189 1.65 5.39 3.70
C ALA A 189 2.98 4.74 4.07
N ILE A 190 3.80 5.40 4.91
CA ILE A 190 5.04 4.82 5.43
C ILE A 190 4.74 3.57 6.27
N LEU A 191 3.75 3.61 7.17
CA LEU A 191 3.37 2.43 7.96
C LEU A 191 2.86 1.30 7.05
N PHE A 192 2.05 1.62 6.06
CA PHE A 192 1.57 0.65 5.08
C PHE A 192 2.73 0.00 4.30
N ALA A 193 3.68 0.81 3.85
CA ALA A 193 4.88 0.34 3.16
C ALA A 193 5.78 -0.54 4.04
N LEU A 194 5.90 -0.24 5.34
CA LEU A 194 6.58 -1.11 6.31
C LEU A 194 5.87 -2.46 6.46
N GLY A 195 4.54 -2.48 6.33
CA GLY A 195 3.78 -3.72 6.19
C GLY A 195 4.25 -4.54 4.98
N GLY A 196 4.48 -3.89 3.83
CA GLY A 196 5.04 -4.52 2.62
C GLY A 196 6.46 -5.06 2.82
N VAL A 197 7.35 -4.30 3.47
CA VAL A 197 8.70 -4.78 3.85
C VAL A 197 8.61 -6.02 4.72
N SER A 198 7.72 -6.00 5.73
CA SER A 198 7.52 -7.14 6.63
C SER A 198 6.94 -8.36 5.89
N THR A 199 6.09 -8.14 4.90
CA THR A 199 5.57 -9.21 4.02
C THR A 199 6.69 -9.85 3.21
N ASN A 200 7.66 -9.08 2.72
CA ASN A 200 8.82 -9.62 2.01
C ASN A 200 9.68 -10.49 2.95
N ILE A 201 9.96 -10.03 4.17
CA ILE A 201 10.68 -10.83 5.18
C ILE A 201 9.93 -12.13 5.46
N LEU A 202 8.61 -12.06 5.66
CA LEU A 202 7.76 -13.22 5.89
C LEU A 202 7.83 -14.22 4.75
N ALA A 203 7.71 -13.75 3.49
CA ALA A 203 7.75 -14.61 2.32
C ALA A 203 9.10 -15.33 2.18
N GLN A 204 10.20 -14.61 2.34
CA GLN A 204 11.54 -15.17 2.28
C GLN A 204 11.80 -16.17 3.43
N ALA A 205 11.33 -15.85 4.63
CA ALA A 205 11.45 -16.76 5.77
C ALA A 205 10.64 -18.05 5.56
N LEU A 206 9.44 -17.96 4.97
CA LEU A 206 8.64 -19.12 4.64
C LEU A 206 9.30 -20.03 3.61
N LEU A 207 9.91 -19.46 2.57
CA LEU A 207 10.63 -20.21 1.54
C LEU A 207 11.87 -20.91 2.12
N GLN A 208 12.56 -20.27 3.08
CA GLN A 208 13.71 -20.88 3.75
C GLN A 208 13.32 -21.90 4.83
N ALA A 209 12.13 -21.75 5.43
CA ALA A 209 11.62 -22.68 6.44
C ALA A 209 11.09 -23.98 5.83
N ASN A 210 10.57 -23.92 4.60
CA ASN A 210 9.89 -25.02 3.93
C ASN A 210 10.46 -25.19 2.51
N GLU A 211 10.92 -26.38 2.13
CA GLU A 211 11.41 -26.65 0.77
C GLU A 211 10.32 -26.44 -0.29
N THR A 212 9.07 -26.73 0.07
CA THR A 212 7.88 -26.51 -0.75
C THR A 212 6.76 -25.92 0.08
N PHE A 213 6.15 -24.82 -0.41
CA PHE A 213 5.01 -24.20 0.27
C PHE A 213 3.73 -25.02 0.07
N HIS A 214 3.09 -25.42 1.18
CA HIS A 214 1.80 -26.07 1.19
C HIS A 214 0.74 -25.13 1.80
N TRP A 215 -0.53 -25.30 1.41
CA TRP A 215 -1.62 -24.45 1.92
C TRP A 215 -1.77 -24.46 3.46
N TYR A 216 -1.40 -25.53 4.12
CA TYR A 216 -1.44 -25.64 5.59
C TYR A 216 -0.29 -24.91 6.28
N ASP A 217 0.77 -24.52 5.55
CA ASP A 217 1.87 -23.70 6.09
C ASP A 217 1.38 -22.30 6.49
N ILE A 218 0.21 -21.87 5.98
CA ILE A 218 -0.48 -20.67 6.44
C ILE A 218 -0.72 -20.70 7.96
N LEU A 219 -0.92 -21.89 8.56
CA LEU A 219 -1.07 -22.03 10.01
C LEU A 219 0.21 -21.71 10.79
N GLN A 220 1.36 -21.78 10.15
CA GLN A 220 2.66 -21.41 10.76
C GLN A 220 2.78 -19.89 10.91
N LEU A 221 2.09 -19.08 10.12
CA LEU A 221 2.25 -17.63 10.09
C LEU A 221 2.13 -16.99 11.49
N PRO A 222 1.00 -17.12 12.21
CA PRO A 222 0.87 -16.53 13.54
C PRO A 222 1.60 -17.29 14.64
N PHE A 223 1.96 -18.56 14.39
CA PHE A 223 2.46 -19.50 15.40
C PHE A 223 3.87 -20.02 15.12
N GLY A 224 4.61 -19.46 14.17
CA GLY A 224 5.97 -19.87 13.79
C GLY A 224 6.94 -19.99 14.96
N ILE A 225 6.70 -19.23 16.03
CA ILE A 225 7.50 -19.32 17.27
C ILE A 225 7.52 -20.72 17.88
N PHE A 226 6.42 -21.48 17.77
CA PHE A 226 6.38 -22.86 18.29
C PHE A 226 7.26 -23.78 17.45
N TRP A 227 7.26 -23.65 16.12
CA TRP A 227 8.14 -24.40 15.23
C TRP A 227 9.60 -24.08 15.48
N PHE A 228 9.94 -22.80 15.73
CA PHE A 228 11.28 -22.40 16.14
C PHE A 228 11.76 -23.13 17.38
N PHE A 229 10.94 -23.20 18.43
CA PHE A 229 11.31 -23.90 19.67
C PHE A 229 11.46 -25.43 19.50
N PHE A 230 10.67 -26.04 18.59
CA PHE A 230 10.75 -27.46 18.35
C PHE A 230 11.90 -27.87 17.42
N THR A 231 12.20 -27.05 16.41
CA THR A 231 13.17 -27.39 15.36
C THR A 231 14.50 -26.68 15.51
N ALA A 232 14.58 -25.65 16.36
CA ALA A 232 15.69 -24.71 16.46
C ALA A 232 16.07 -24.05 15.12
N SER A 233 15.15 -24.07 14.13
CA SER A 233 15.36 -23.51 12.81
C SER A 233 15.02 -22.03 12.79
N TYR A 234 16.02 -21.21 12.54
CA TYR A 234 15.95 -19.75 12.60
C TYR A 234 14.92 -19.11 11.65
N PRO A 235 14.68 -19.60 10.43
CA PRO A 235 13.61 -19.09 9.56
C PRO A 235 12.23 -19.05 10.22
N TYR A 236 11.84 -20.02 11.04
CA TYR A 236 10.53 -20.00 11.71
C TYR A 236 10.36 -18.84 12.69
N LEU A 237 11.45 -18.36 13.30
CA LEU A 237 11.42 -17.13 14.10
C LEU A 237 11.03 -15.93 13.23
N TRP A 238 11.60 -15.84 12.04
CA TRP A 238 11.28 -14.76 11.10
C TRP A 238 9.90 -14.91 10.44
N VAL A 239 9.39 -16.12 10.28
CA VAL A 239 7.98 -16.34 9.90
C VAL A 239 7.06 -15.70 10.95
N PHE A 240 7.31 -15.94 12.22
CA PHE A 240 6.54 -15.35 13.31
C PHE A 240 6.69 -13.83 13.39
N LEU A 241 7.91 -13.33 13.44
CA LEU A 241 8.19 -11.89 13.53
C LEU A 241 7.67 -11.14 12.30
N GLY A 242 7.93 -11.64 11.09
CA GLY A 242 7.46 -11.05 9.84
C GLY A 242 5.94 -10.96 9.76
N PHE A 243 5.23 -12.01 10.17
CA PHE A 243 3.76 -12.01 10.23
C PHE A 243 3.23 -10.94 11.19
N TRP A 244 3.73 -10.89 12.41
CA TRP A 244 3.23 -9.92 13.39
C TRP A 244 3.64 -8.48 13.07
N MET A 245 4.84 -8.25 12.55
CA MET A 245 5.25 -6.95 12.04
C MET A 245 4.34 -6.50 10.89
N MET A 246 4.08 -7.38 9.91
CA MET A 246 3.16 -7.13 8.81
C MET A 246 1.76 -6.76 9.35
N ALA A 247 1.21 -7.55 10.27
CA ALA A 247 -0.11 -7.31 10.86
C ALA A 247 -0.16 -5.97 11.60
N VAL A 248 0.83 -5.69 12.45
CA VAL A 248 0.90 -4.44 13.24
C VAL A 248 1.01 -3.22 12.33
N PHE A 249 1.92 -3.21 11.36
CA PHE A 249 2.11 -2.06 10.48
C PHE A 249 0.91 -1.83 9.57
N ASN A 250 0.35 -2.87 8.97
CA ASN A 250 -0.85 -2.73 8.13
C ASN A 250 -2.05 -2.25 8.95
N LEU A 251 -2.33 -2.83 10.14
CA LEU A 251 -3.43 -2.39 10.99
C LEU A 251 -3.21 -0.96 11.51
N ALA A 252 -1.97 -0.60 11.89
CA ALA A 252 -1.64 0.73 12.34
C ALA A 252 -1.78 1.78 11.23
N SER A 253 -1.51 1.43 9.97
CA SER A 253 -1.61 2.34 8.82
C SER A 253 -3.05 2.75 8.50
N VAL A 254 -4.02 1.84 8.70
CA VAL A 254 -5.42 2.01 8.27
C VAL A 254 -6.04 3.33 8.76
N PRO A 255 -5.99 3.70 10.04
CA PRO A 255 -6.57 4.95 10.51
C PRO A 255 -6.00 6.18 9.82
N TYR A 256 -4.71 6.17 9.54
CA TYR A 256 -4.02 7.32 8.95
C TYR A 256 -4.33 7.47 7.46
N TYR A 257 -4.18 6.43 6.65
CA TYR A 257 -4.48 6.58 5.22
C TYR A 257 -5.99 6.77 4.98
N GLN A 258 -6.86 6.15 5.76
CA GLN A 258 -8.30 6.38 5.68
C GLN A 258 -8.67 7.81 6.13
N GLY A 259 -8.00 8.34 7.16
CA GLY A 259 -8.13 9.73 7.57
C GLY A 259 -7.67 10.71 6.48
N GLY A 260 -6.58 10.40 5.79
CA GLY A 260 -6.12 11.14 4.62
C GLY A 260 -7.12 11.10 3.47
N PHE A 261 -7.66 9.92 3.15
CA PHE A 261 -8.72 9.78 2.14
C PHE A 261 -9.98 10.58 2.49
N GLN A 262 -10.31 10.73 3.77
CA GLN A 262 -11.46 11.51 4.19
C GLN A 262 -11.28 13.01 3.91
N LYS A 263 -10.04 13.52 4.00
CA LYS A 263 -9.70 14.94 3.85
C LYS A 263 -9.37 15.36 2.40
N GLY A 264 -9.00 14.42 1.50
CA GLY A 264 -8.56 14.75 0.15
C GLY A 264 -9.27 13.97 -0.96
N LYS A 265 -9.06 14.39 -2.22
CA LYS A 265 -9.54 13.66 -3.39
C LYS A 265 -8.80 12.33 -3.51
N ILE A 266 -9.56 11.23 -3.73
CA ILE A 266 -8.98 9.90 -3.84
C ILE A 266 -8.09 9.76 -5.07
N LEU A 267 -8.43 10.43 -6.17
CA LEU A 267 -7.62 10.47 -7.40
C LEU A 267 -6.20 11.04 -7.19
N ILE A 268 -5.97 11.72 -6.06
CA ILE A 268 -4.67 12.30 -5.72
C ILE A 268 -4.05 11.55 -4.54
N MET A 269 -4.84 11.28 -3.50
CA MET A 269 -4.37 10.69 -2.27
C MET A 269 -3.93 9.23 -2.44
N TYR A 270 -4.69 8.44 -3.21
CA TYR A 270 -4.34 7.03 -3.41
C TYR A 270 -3.06 6.85 -4.22
N PRO A 271 -2.82 7.54 -5.35
CA PRO A 271 -1.53 7.50 -6.04
C PRO A 271 -0.32 7.88 -5.17
N ILE A 272 -0.47 8.85 -4.24
CA ILE A 272 0.59 9.22 -3.31
C ILE A 272 0.88 8.09 -2.32
N LEU A 273 -0.17 7.48 -1.75
CA LEU A 273 -0.02 6.32 -0.88
C LEU A 273 0.69 5.18 -1.60
N ASP A 274 0.24 4.86 -2.80
CA ASP A 274 0.76 3.76 -3.61
C ASP A 274 2.22 3.98 -4.01
N SER A 275 2.59 5.23 -4.33
CA SER A 275 3.97 5.61 -4.61
C SER A 275 4.92 5.31 -3.44
N ILE A 276 4.51 5.63 -2.22
CA ILE A 276 5.31 5.39 -1.02
C ILE A 276 5.34 3.89 -0.71
N ALA A 277 4.19 3.22 -0.88
CA ALA A 277 4.05 1.79 -0.71
C ALA A 277 4.93 0.98 -1.67
N LEU A 278 5.21 1.53 -2.85
CA LEU A 278 6.12 0.95 -3.84
C LEU A 278 7.59 1.27 -3.53
N LEU A 279 7.90 2.55 -3.28
CA LEU A 279 9.29 3.00 -3.14
C LEU A 279 9.96 2.49 -1.86
N LEU A 280 9.26 2.50 -0.73
CA LEU A 280 9.88 2.18 0.56
C LEU A 280 10.34 0.72 0.65
N PRO A 281 9.57 -0.31 0.22
CA PRO A 281 10.05 -1.68 0.13
C PRO A 281 11.24 -1.85 -0.83
N ILE A 282 11.29 -1.09 -1.92
CA ILE A 282 12.43 -1.12 -2.84
C ILE A 282 13.69 -0.57 -2.18
N PHE A 283 13.57 0.55 -1.45
CA PHE A 283 14.71 1.07 -0.67
C PHE A 283 15.12 0.11 0.44
N ALA A 284 14.17 -0.59 1.09
CA ALA A 284 14.51 -1.67 2.01
C ALA A 284 15.26 -2.80 1.29
N GLY A 285 14.82 -3.18 0.08
CA GLY A 285 15.53 -4.14 -0.77
C GLY A 285 17.00 -3.79 -0.98
N LEU A 286 17.27 -2.53 -1.35
CA LEU A 286 18.63 -2.04 -1.61
C LEU A 286 19.48 -1.89 -0.35
N ILE A 287 18.91 -1.33 0.73
CA ILE A 287 19.67 -0.91 1.91
C ILE A 287 19.74 -2.02 2.97
N VAL A 288 18.65 -2.77 3.12
CA VAL A 288 18.52 -3.78 4.19
C VAL A 288 18.88 -5.16 3.66
N PHE A 289 18.40 -5.50 2.45
CA PHE A 289 18.55 -6.83 1.88
C PHE A 289 19.62 -6.92 0.81
N GLU A 290 20.38 -5.82 0.57
CA GLU A 290 21.49 -5.76 -0.39
C GLU A 290 21.14 -6.22 -1.81
N GLN A 291 19.86 -6.11 -2.18
CA GLN A 291 19.39 -6.45 -3.52
C GLN A 291 19.97 -5.49 -4.55
N THR A 292 20.17 -5.98 -5.77
CA THR A 292 20.71 -5.19 -6.88
C THR A 292 19.76 -5.20 -8.06
N PHE A 293 19.92 -4.26 -8.99
CA PHE A 293 19.18 -4.21 -10.24
C PHE A 293 20.07 -4.59 -11.42
N LYS A 294 19.50 -5.31 -12.38
CA LYS A 294 20.19 -5.60 -13.63
C LYS A 294 20.36 -4.33 -14.49
N TYR A 295 19.35 -3.46 -14.52
CA TYR A 295 19.33 -2.21 -15.28
C TYR A 295 19.03 -1.03 -14.38
N TYR A 296 20.03 -0.50 -13.69
CA TYR A 296 19.89 0.65 -12.76
C TYR A 296 19.28 1.90 -13.41
N TRP A 297 19.51 2.14 -14.70
CA TRP A 297 18.94 3.30 -15.36
C TRP A 297 17.41 3.27 -15.44
N LEU A 298 16.79 2.09 -15.63
CA LEU A 298 15.33 1.92 -15.58
C LEU A 298 14.79 2.18 -14.17
N PHE A 299 15.49 1.69 -13.16
CA PHE A 299 15.16 1.95 -11.76
C PHE A 299 15.19 3.45 -11.45
N PHE A 300 16.29 4.16 -11.78
CA PHE A 300 16.38 5.59 -11.53
C PHE A 300 15.34 6.38 -12.32
N LEU A 301 15.04 6.01 -13.56
CA LEU A 301 13.98 6.61 -14.34
C LEU A 301 12.62 6.46 -13.64
N ALA A 302 12.30 5.27 -13.15
CA ALA A 302 11.06 5.02 -12.42
C ALA A 302 10.97 5.87 -11.13
N VAL A 303 12.05 5.93 -10.35
CA VAL A 303 12.11 6.76 -9.13
C VAL A 303 11.87 8.24 -9.45
N ILE A 304 12.51 8.76 -10.49
CA ILE A 304 12.31 10.15 -10.94
C ILE A 304 10.84 10.39 -11.31
N LEU A 305 10.23 9.49 -12.09
CA LEU A 305 8.82 9.60 -12.46
C LEU A 305 7.90 9.62 -11.25
N ILE A 306 8.14 8.74 -10.26
CA ILE A 306 7.36 8.69 -9.01
C ILE A 306 7.49 10.01 -8.24
N VAL A 307 8.71 10.50 -8.04
CA VAL A 307 8.96 11.74 -7.28
C VAL A 307 8.30 12.94 -7.96
N VAL A 308 8.48 13.09 -9.27
CA VAL A 308 7.89 14.19 -10.06
C VAL A 308 6.36 14.11 -10.01
N ALA A 309 5.79 12.95 -10.26
CA ALA A 309 4.33 12.76 -10.26
C ALA A 309 3.72 13.01 -8.87
N THR A 310 4.33 12.48 -7.81
CA THR A 310 3.89 12.70 -6.43
C THR A 310 3.94 14.18 -6.05
N PHE A 311 4.97 14.90 -6.48
CA PHE A 311 5.09 16.34 -6.26
C PHE A 311 3.99 17.14 -6.98
N ILE A 312 3.70 16.81 -8.24
CA ILE A 312 2.62 17.43 -9.01
C ILE A 312 1.27 17.22 -8.31
N LEU A 313 0.96 15.96 -7.93
CA LEU A 313 -0.29 15.62 -7.29
C LEU A 313 -0.44 16.28 -5.91
N SER A 314 0.64 16.31 -5.13
CA SER A 314 0.64 16.94 -3.79
C SER A 314 0.39 18.45 -3.88
N LYS A 315 1.02 19.15 -4.83
CA LYS A 315 0.76 20.58 -5.05
C LYS A 315 -0.69 20.86 -5.44
N TYR A 316 -1.25 20.03 -6.30
CA TYR A 316 -2.65 20.16 -6.74
C TYR A 316 -3.63 19.94 -5.58
N GLN A 317 -3.39 18.94 -4.72
CA GLN A 317 -4.20 18.70 -3.53
C GLN A 317 -4.20 19.90 -2.59
N VAL A 318 -3.02 20.48 -2.31
CA VAL A 318 -2.90 21.68 -1.47
C VAL A 318 -3.65 22.87 -2.08
N ALA A 319 -3.63 23.03 -3.39
CA ALA A 319 -4.35 24.12 -4.06
C ALA A 319 -5.87 23.95 -3.93
N ILE A 320 -6.40 22.73 -4.06
CA ILE A 320 -7.84 22.45 -3.88
C ILE A 320 -8.28 22.73 -2.44
N GLU A 321 -7.53 22.23 -1.46
CA GLU A 321 -7.87 22.42 -0.04
C GLU A 321 -7.84 23.90 0.35
N LYS A 322 -6.92 24.70 -0.19
CA LYS A 322 -6.93 26.17 0.00
C LYS A 322 -8.20 26.81 -0.51
N MET A 323 -8.64 26.48 -1.73
CA MET A 323 -9.87 27.01 -2.31
C MET A 323 -11.11 26.62 -1.51
N GLU A 324 -11.16 25.39 -0.98
CA GLU A 324 -12.27 24.93 -0.14
C GLU A 324 -12.33 25.70 1.18
N VAL A 325 -11.21 25.95 1.83
CA VAL A 325 -11.12 26.76 3.07
C VAL A 325 -11.55 28.20 2.82
N GLU A 326 -11.07 28.82 1.75
CA GLU A 326 -11.46 30.20 1.38
C GLU A 326 -12.97 30.31 1.11
N ASN A 327 -13.56 29.35 0.41
CA ASN A 327 -15.00 29.31 0.13
C ASN A 327 -15.83 29.14 1.44
N GLN A 328 -15.34 28.36 2.40
CA GLN A 328 -16.02 28.22 3.70
C GLN A 328 -16.00 29.51 4.50
N ILE A 329 -14.89 30.24 4.50
CA ILE A 329 -14.77 31.54 5.19
C ILE A 329 -15.72 32.57 4.55
N ASN A 330 -15.76 32.65 3.23
CA ASN A 330 -16.61 33.58 2.51
C ASN A 330 -18.11 33.30 2.68
N ASN A 331 -18.51 32.03 2.87
CA ASN A 331 -19.89 31.62 3.10
C ASN A 331 -20.33 31.79 4.58
N SER A 332 -19.39 32.04 5.50
CA SER A 332 -19.65 32.22 6.92
C SER A 332 -19.73 33.72 7.33
N GLN A 333 -19.40 34.61 6.41
CA GLN A 333 -19.58 36.08 6.51
C GLN A 333 -20.90 36.52 5.87
#